data_49a698c28d5d660dff7028ee6df1cbe1
#
_entry.id   49a698c28d5d660dff7028ee6df1cbe1
#
_cell.length_a   1.000
_cell.length_b   1.000
_cell.length_c   1.000
_cell.angle_alpha   90.00
_cell.angle_beta   90.00
_cell.angle_gamma   90.00
#
_symmetry.space_group_name_H-M   'P 1'
#
loop_
_entity.id
_entity.type
_entity.pdbx_description
1 polymer ?
#
loop_
_entity_poly.entity_id
_entity_poly.type
_entity_poly.pdbx_seq_one_letter_code
_entity_poly.pdbx_strand_id
1 'polypeptide(L)'
;MEARQRGKGTGSTLADQPAPTPIRLKATLLRHGIRHDEVSARLIQAGGSRAGQPLSRSAFTLLLNRGWRPSHTPWDQITAAIEDFLAERGVSAEEIAEIWDEDLVRHHSTKPLNTRIGEDRSSRPANDNAIEIEPEMLSAQAKRHFNLFRDPFVDDVQGPDDLFMSADQRYVREAMFQAAKSGGWFIAVVGESGSGKTTLRRETIDRIGREHLPAVVIQPKSFDKTALKSAHICHAILADVKPNEHPKRSLEALARQVEKALTESSRSGQTHVLMIEEAHDLSVQTLKYLKRFWEMEDGFKKLLSIVLIGQPELDEKLDERRYFEAREVIRRCEVVRLLPLDNQVGDYLALKFRRIGADVSQILDPSAIDAVRMHPKLSRAVRGKSGNEVISLTYPLVVNALITKAMNEAALHGAPKVTADIIKGV
;
A
#
# COMPACT_ATOMS: atom_id res chain seq x y z
N MET A 1 22.79 55.31 -34.10
CA MET A 1 21.92 54.17 -34.11
C MET A 1 22.44 53.15 -33.07
N GLU A 2 21.96 53.28 -31.85
CA GLU A 2 22.40 52.47 -30.72
C GLU A 2 21.56 51.19 -30.63
N ALA A 3 22.22 50.05 -30.64
CA ALA A 3 21.62 48.75 -30.46
C ALA A 3 21.57 48.43 -28.95
N ARG A 4 20.37 48.34 -28.38
CA ARG A 4 20.09 47.88 -27.00
C ARG A 4 20.51 46.42 -26.84
N GLN A 5 21.54 46.17 -26.08
CA GLN A 5 21.84 44.84 -25.49
C GLN A 5 20.85 44.56 -24.37
N ARG A 6 20.00 43.53 -24.55
CA ARG A 6 19.22 42.93 -23.48
C ARG A 6 20.09 41.90 -22.79
N GLY A 7 20.44 42.18 -21.54
CA GLY A 7 21.08 41.22 -20.67
C GLY A 7 20.17 40.01 -20.40
N LYS A 8 20.66 38.82 -20.72
CA LYS A 8 20.06 37.54 -20.28
C LYS A 8 20.41 37.33 -18.80
N GLY A 9 19.43 37.45 -17.93
CA GLY A 9 19.55 37.00 -16.57
C GLY A 9 19.75 35.49 -16.55
N THR A 10 20.85 35.05 -16.00
CA THR A 10 21.14 33.64 -15.70
C THR A 10 20.22 33.16 -14.59
N GLY A 11 19.13 32.48 -14.97
CA GLY A 11 18.32 31.71 -14.04
C GLY A 11 19.12 30.50 -13.57
N SER A 12 19.51 30.48 -12.32
CA SER A 12 20.05 29.31 -11.67
C SER A 12 18.97 28.23 -11.69
N THR A 13 19.27 27.11 -12.30
CA THR A 13 18.41 25.93 -12.38
C THR A 13 18.26 25.32 -10.99
N LEU A 14 17.03 24.95 -10.64
CA LEU A 14 16.59 24.31 -9.38
C LEU A 14 17.29 22.97 -9.05
N ALA A 15 18.29 22.55 -9.84
CA ALA A 15 18.96 21.26 -9.73
C ALA A 15 20.18 21.23 -8.77
N ASP A 16 20.67 22.39 -8.31
CA ASP A 16 21.91 22.48 -7.49
C ASP A 16 21.69 22.88 -6.02
N GLN A 17 20.47 22.76 -5.49
CA GLN A 17 20.26 23.01 -4.05
C GLN A 17 20.38 21.68 -3.29
N PRO A 18 21.14 21.64 -2.18
CA PRO A 18 21.19 20.46 -1.32
C PRO A 18 19.80 20.09 -0.83
N ALA A 19 19.55 18.78 -0.64
CA ALA A 19 18.27 18.29 -0.17
C ALA A 19 17.86 19.03 1.13
N PRO A 20 16.62 19.52 1.22
CA PRO A 20 16.19 20.36 2.34
C PRO A 20 16.21 19.56 3.64
N THR A 21 16.93 20.07 4.63
CA THR A 21 16.95 19.54 6.00
C THR A 21 15.75 20.12 6.77
N PRO A 22 14.92 19.28 7.38
CA PRO A 22 13.83 19.78 8.24
C PRO A 22 14.41 20.46 9.49
N ILE A 23 13.78 21.55 9.93
CA ILE A 23 14.14 22.28 11.15
C ILE A 23 13.30 21.80 12.32
N ARG A 24 13.83 21.90 13.56
CA ARG A 24 13.15 21.50 14.80
C ARG A 24 11.85 22.25 15.07
N LEU A 25 11.65 23.43 14.52
CA LEU A 25 10.42 24.20 14.60
C LEU A 25 9.16 23.35 14.32
N LYS A 26 9.21 22.45 13.34
CA LYS A 26 8.08 21.59 13.02
C LYS A 26 7.74 20.62 14.17
N ALA A 27 8.75 20.05 14.79
CA ALA A 27 8.58 19.14 15.93
C ALA A 27 8.02 19.90 17.15
N THR A 28 8.51 21.10 17.42
CA THR A 28 8.02 21.98 18.50
C THR A 28 6.55 22.34 18.31
N LEU A 29 6.15 22.77 17.10
CA LEU A 29 4.74 23.06 16.79
C LEU A 29 3.83 21.85 17.03
N LEU A 30 4.27 20.65 16.64
CA LEU A 30 3.53 19.41 16.87
C LEU A 30 3.42 19.08 18.37
N ARG A 31 4.51 19.20 19.12
CA ARG A 31 4.56 18.91 20.56
C ARG A 31 3.61 19.79 21.36
N HIS A 32 3.54 21.06 21.02
CA HIS A 32 2.69 22.04 21.70
C HIS A 32 1.28 22.16 21.08
N GLY A 33 0.92 21.33 20.09
CA GLY A 33 -0.40 21.34 19.46
C GLY A 33 -0.73 22.61 18.67
N ILE A 34 0.30 23.35 18.24
CA ILE A 34 0.16 24.65 17.56
C ILE A 34 -0.07 24.40 16.06
N ARG A 35 -1.13 25.01 15.52
CA ARG A 35 -1.51 24.83 14.12
C ARG A 35 -0.73 25.78 13.21
N HIS A 36 -0.39 25.29 12.00
CA HIS A 36 0.34 26.06 10.99
C HIS A 36 -0.37 27.34 10.54
N ASP A 37 -1.69 27.36 10.55
CA ASP A 37 -2.49 28.53 10.19
C ASP A 37 -2.42 29.63 11.27
N GLU A 38 -2.29 29.27 12.53
CA GLU A 38 -2.13 30.22 13.64
C GLU A 38 -0.79 30.96 13.52
N VAL A 39 0.28 30.24 13.24
CA VAL A 39 1.61 30.83 13.05
C VAL A 39 1.66 31.67 11.77
N SER A 40 1.15 31.13 10.65
CA SER A 40 1.20 31.83 9.37
C SER A 40 0.39 33.13 9.37
N ALA A 41 -0.67 33.22 10.16
CA ALA A 41 -1.47 34.44 10.32
C ALA A 41 -0.71 35.59 10.99
N ARG A 42 0.31 35.29 11.81
CA ARG A 42 1.17 36.29 12.50
C ARG A 42 2.31 36.80 11.61
N LEU A 43 2.66 36.07 10.54
CA LEU A 43 3.77 36.40 9.65
C LEU A 43 3.31 37.36 8.55
N ILE A 44 3.44 38.67 8.80
CA ILE A 44 3.04 39.70 7.82
C ILE A 44 4.15 39.93 6.81
N GLN A 45 3.80 39.90 5.52
CA GLN A 45 4.74 40.11 4.44
C GLN A 45 5.11 41.60 4.33
N ALA A 46 6.43 41.88 4.37
CA ALA A 46 6.93 43.26 4.35
C ALA A 46 6.91 43.88 2.95
N GLY A 47 6.91 43.09 1.88
CA GLY A 47 6.99 43.60 0.49
C GLY A 47 6.35 42.69 -0.53
N GLY A 48 6.42 43.07 -1.81
CA GLY A 48 5.84 42.35 -2.95
C GLY A 48 4.35 42.66 -3.17
N SER A 49 3.70 41.90 -4.05
CA SER A 49 2.29 42.08 -4.42
C SER A 49 1.30 41.76 -3.27
N ARG A 50 1.76 41.23 -2.16
CA ARG A 50 1.00 40.87 -0.96
C ARG A 50 1.53 41.54 0.33
N ALA A 51 2.19 42.68 0.18
CA ALA A 51 2.68 43.45 1.34
C ALA A 51 1.51 43.76 2.28
N GLY A 52 1.73 43.62 3.59
CA GLY A 52 0.69 43.82 4.61
C GLY A 52 -0.28 42.67 4.80
N GLN A 53 -0.17 41.59 4.01
CA GLN A 53 -1.02 40.40 4.18
C GLN A 53 -0.26 39.28 4.93
N PRO A 54 -0.97 38.39 5.66
CA PRO A 54 -0.37 37.23 6.28
C PRO A 54 0.29 36.29 5.25
N LEU A 55 1.35 35.60 5.67
CA LEU A 55 1.96 34.55 4.88
C LEU A 55 0.97 33.41 4.67
N SER A 56 0.83 32.92 3.44
CA SER A 56 -0.12 31.82 3.20
C SER A 56 0.34 30.52 3.90
N ARG A 57 -0.62 29.71 4.33
CA ARG A 57 -0.34 28.39 4.93
C ARG A 57 0.59 27.52 4.06
N SER A 58 0.41 27.57 2.74
CA SER A 58 1.26 26.82 1.80
C SER A 58 2.71 27.30 1.82
N ALA A 59 2.93 28.63 1.88
CA ALA A 59 4.26 29.23 1.96
C ALA A 59 4.92 28.90 3.31
N PHE A 60 4.19 28.94 4.41
CA PHE A 60 4.68 28.51 5.72
C PHE A 60 5.03 27.03 5.75
N THR A 61 4.24 26.17 5.12
CA THR A 61 4.53 24.74 5.00
C THR A 61 5.81 24.50 4.17
N LEU A 62 6.08 25.30 3.14
CA LEU A 62 7.34 25.25 2.38
C LEU A 62 8.53 25.68 3.23
N LEU A 63 8.36 26.70 4.07
CA LEU A 63 9.37 27.12 5.05
C LEU A 63 9.73 25.97 6.00
N LEU A 64 8.73 25.32 6.60
CA LEU A 64 8.93 24.22 7.56
C LEU A 64 9.57 22.97 6.93
N ASN A 65 9.14 22.60 5.71
CA ASN A 65 9.55 21.32 5.11
C ASN A 65 10.75 21.44 4.16
N ARG A 66 11.06 22.64 3.66
CA ARG A 66 12.08 22.88 2.64
C ARG A 66 12.99 24.06 2.93
N GLY A 67 12.91 24.65 4.12
CA GLY A 67 13.70 25.84 4.48
C GLY A 67 13.51 27.02 3.52
N TRP A 68 12.36 27.03 2.78
CA TRP A 68 12.09 28.11 1.83
C TRP A 68 11.92 29.44 2.55
N ARG A 69 12.58 30.49 2.05
CA ARG A 69 12.54 31.86 2.61
C ARG A 69 11.80 32.78 1.66
N PRO A 70 10.83 33.59 2.14
CA PRO A 70 10.17 34.61 1.34
C PRO A 70 11.19 35.64 0.85
N SER A 71 11.14 35.97 -0.45
CA SER A 71 12.11 36.94 -1.07
C SER A 71 11.88 38.39 -0.69
N HIS A 72 10.68 38.73 -0.20
CA HIS A 72 10.24 40.10 0.07
C HIS A 72 10.02 40.40 1.55
N THR A 73 10.36 39.50 2.46
CA THR A 73 10.26 39.69 3.91
C THR A 73 11.61 39.30 4.51
N PRO A 74 12.25 40.21 5.27
CA PRO A 74 13.52 39.93 5.95
C PRO A 74 13.41 38.70 6.86
N TRP A 75 14.45 37.88 6.86
CA TRP A 75 14.42 36.61 7.61
C TRP A 75 14.36 36.81 9.11
N ASP A 76 15.06 37.79 9.62
CA ASP A 76 15.07 38.24 11.03
C ASP A 76 13.68 38.66 11.51
N GLN A 77 12.88 39.29 10.66
CA GLN A 77 11.50 39.63 10.99
C GLN A 77 10.61 38.37 11.10
N ILE A 78 10.84 37.38 10.28
CA ILE A 78 10.10 36.12 10.31
C ILE A 78 10.46 35.30 11.56
N THR A 79 11.75 35.19 11.85
CA THR A 79 12.24 34.46 13.04
C THR A 79 11.72 35.09 14.31
N ALA A 80 11.87 36.43 14.48
CA ALA A 80 11.36 37.13 15.62
C ALA A 80 9.85 36.94 15.84
N ALA A 81 9.06 37.05 14.76
CA ALA A 81 7.60 36.85 14.86
C ALA A 81 7.19 35.42 15.26
N ILE A 82 7.97 34.40 14.85
CA ILE A 82 7.74 33.00 15.26
C ILE A 82 8.16 32.79 16.72
N GLU A 83 9.31 33.30 17.12
CA GLU A 83 9.82 33.18 18.47
C GLU A 83 8.91 33.89 19.50
N ASP A 84 8.44 35.10 19.18
CA ASP A 84 7.48 35.84 20.00
C ASP A 84 6.14 35.05 20.12
N PHE A 85 5.65 34.52 19.01
CA PHE A 85 4.43 33.72 19.02
C PHE A 85 4.56 32.46 19.89
N LEU A 86 5.70 31.76 19.82
CA LEU A 86 5.97 30.57 20.64
C LEU A 86 6.09 30.89 22.11
N ALA A 87 6.73 32.02 22.44
CA ALA A 87 6.83 32.54 23.82
C ALA A 87 5.44 32.88 24.39
N GLU A 88 4.57 33.54 23.61
CA GLU A 88 3.17 33.80 23.97
C GLU A 88 2.38 32.51 24.26
N ARG A 89 2.75 31.40 23.64
CA ARG A 89 2.11 30.07 23.82
C ARG A 89 2.74 29.24 24.94
N GLY A 90 3.71 29.80 25.68
CA GLY A 90 4.33 29.16 26.84
C GLY A 90 5.41 28.14 26.49
N VAL A 91 5.98 28.19 25.29
CA VAL A 91 7.17 27.39 24.94
C VAL A 91 8.38 27.95 25.69
N SER A 92 9.22 27.08 26.23
CA SER A 92 10.39 27.53 27.03
C SER A 92 11.44 28.24 26.16
N ALA A 93 12.16 29.19 26.74
CA ALA A 93 13.20 29.93 26.05
C ALA A 93 14.33 29.01 25.52
N GLU A 94 14.62 27.92 26.22
CA GLU A 94 15.61 26.92 25.81
C GLU A 94 15.14 26.19 24.54
N GLU A 95 13.85 25.78 24.48
CA GLU A 95 13.28 25.13 23.33
C GLU A 95 13.17 26.08 22.13
N ILE A 96 12.83 27.35 22.35
CA ILE A 96 12.78 28.39 21.30
C ILE A 96 14.17 28.64 20.71
N ALA A 97 15.23 28.58 21.46
CA ALA A 97 16.58 28.75 20.94
C ALA A 97 17.01 27.66 19.97
N GLU A 98 16.46 26.46 20.12
CA GLU A 98 16.80 25.29 19.28
C GLU A 98 15.88 25.07 18.04
N ILE A 99 14.81 25.84 17.86
CA ILE A 99 13.82 25.59 16.78
C ILE A 99 14.40 25.74 15.38
N TRP A 100 15.49 26.47 15.22
CA TRP A 100 16.16 26.69 13.93
C TRP A 100 17.24 25.65 13.59
N ASP A 101 17.58 24.80 14.57
CA ASP A 101 18.54 23.72 14.36
C ASP A 101 18.00 22.66 13.39
N GLU A 102 18.90 21.98 12.69
CA GLU A 102 18.54 20.87 11.82
C GLU A 102 17.96 19.69 12.61
N ASP A 103 16.81 19.22 12.21
CA ASP A 103 16.21 18.03 12.79
C ASP A 103 16.70 16.79 12.04
N LEU A 104 17.61 16.04 12.64
CA LEU A 104 18.16 14.79 12.12
C LEU A 104 17.16 13.62 12.20
N VAL A 105 16.06 13.78 12.93
CA VAL A 105 14.97 12.81 13.04
C VAL A 105 13.94 13.10 11.95
N ARG A 106 13.79 12.21 11.00
CA ARG A 106 12.72 12.29 9.98
C ARG A 106 11.36 12.04 10.63
N HIS A 107 10.73 13.08 11.13
CA HIS A 107 9.32 13.01 11.49
C HIS A 107 8.47 12.88 10.23
N HIS A 108 8.01 11.67 9.92
CA HIS A 108 7.01 11.47 8.87
C HIS A 108 5.76 12.24 9.25
N SER A 109 5.43 13.25 8.45
CA SER A 109 4.25 14.08 8.62
C SER A 109 3.01 13.20 8.48
N THR A 110 2.42 12.85 9.58
CA THR A 110 1.04 12.44 9.65
C THR A 110 0.11 13.57 9.17
N LYS A 111 -0.94 13.20 8.48
CA LYS A 111 -1.95 14.03 7.83
C LYS A 111 -2.41 15.23 8.68
N PRO A 112 -2.76 16.38 8.05
CA PRO A 112 -3.32 17.51 8.80
C PRO A 112 -4.63 17.08 9.46
N LEU A 113 -4.70 17.33 10.77
CA LEU A 113 -5.88 17.12 11.58
C LEU A 113 -6.98 18.10 11.12
N ASN A 114 -7.89 17.65 10.25
CA ASN A 114 -9.14 18.34 9.98
C ASN A 114 -10.15 17.95 11.06
N THR A 115 -10.00 18.49 12.27
CA THR A 115 -11.02 18.37 13.29
C THR A 115 -12.00 19.52 13.15
N ARG A 116 -13.14 19.27 12.53
CA ARG A 116 -14.36 20.02 12.81
C ARG A 116 -14.72 19.75 14.27
N ILE A 117 -14.79 20.82 15.06
CA ILE A 117 -15.32 20.79 16.42
C ILE A 117 -16.82 20.47 16.29
N GLY A 118 -17.21 19.32 16.75
CA GLY A 118 -18.58 18.84 16.82
C GLY A 118 -18.58 17.34 17.07
N GLU A 119 -18.88 16.99 18.32
CA GLU A 119 -19.17 15.66 18.84
C GLU A 119 -17.98 14.72 19.12
N ASP A 120 -17.86 14.55 20.39
CA ASP A 120 -17.23 13.48 21.13
C ASP A 120 -17.27 12.13 20.37
N ARG A 121 -16.17 11.77 19.71
CA ARG A 121 -15.83 10.39 19.35
C ARG A 121 -14.56 10.03 20.07
N SER A 122 -14.77 9.83 21.39
CA SER A 122 -13.83 9.11 22.22
C SER A 122 -13.37 7.84 21.50
N SER A 123 -12.03 7.72 21.45
CA SER A 123 -11.31 6.48 21.27
C SER A 123 -11.67 5.66 20.02
N ARG A 124 -11.05 6.02 18.88
CA ARG A 124 -10.44 4.93 18.11
C ARG A 124 -9.21 4.50 18.91
N PRO A 125 -9.16 3.30 19.45
CA PRO A 125 -7.90 2.77 19.91
C PRO A 125 -6.98 2.79 18.70
N ALA A 126 -5.80 3.42 18.83
CA ALA A 126 -4.68 3.13 18.00
C ALA A 126 -4.61 1.61 17.90
N ASN A 127 -4.48 1.09 16.68
CA ASN A 127 -4.48 -0.34 16.41
C ASN A 127 -3.10 -0.90 16.80
N ASP A 128 -2.71 -0.67 18.05
CA ASP A 128 -1.42 -1.03 18.66
C ASP A 128 -1.29 -2.50 19.01
N ASN A 129 -2.18 -3.35 18.49
CA ASN A 129 -2.12 -4.80 18.67
C ASN A 129 -2.03 -5.55 17.32
N ALA A 130 -1.41 -4.98 16.31
CA ALA A 130 -0.77 -5.81 15.31
C ALA A 130 0.41 -6.48 16.01
N ILE A 131 0.22 -7.71 16.45
CA ILE A 131 1.31 -8.52 16.99
C ILE A 131 2.23 -8.78 15.80
N GLU A 132 3.23 -7.91 15.64
CA GLU A 132 4.29 -8.07 14.67
C GLU A 132 5.15 -9.23 15.15
N ILE A 133 4.90 -10.42 14.57
CA ILE A 133 5.92 -11.46 14.58
C ILE A 133 6.98 -10.94 13.61
N GLU A 134 8.07 -10.41 14.15
CA GLU A 134 9.19 -9.94 13.33
C GLU A 134 9.67 -11.07 12.43
N PRO A 135 9.82 -10.83 11.13
CA PRO A 135 10.32 -11.85 10.21
C PRO A 135 11.77 -12.20 10.60
N GLU A 136 11.99 -13.45 10.94
CA GLU A 136 13.29 -13.99 11.29
C GLU A 136 13.77 -14.97 10.21
N MET A 137 15.06 -14.97 9.93
CA MET A 137 15.64 -15.95 8.99
C MET A 137 15.99 -17.24 9.73
N LEU A 138 15.81 -18.37 9.07
CA LEU A 138 16.24 -19.66 9.61
C LEU A 138 17.77 -19.69 9.78
N SER A 139 18.23 -19.82 11.02
CA SER A 139 19.64 -19.76 11.37
C SER A 139 20.45 -20.93 10.78
N ALA A 140 21.73 -20.74 10.60
CA ALA A 140 22.63 -21.81 10.15
C ALA A 140 22.69 -22.97 11.16
N GLN A 141 22.50 -22.68 12.46
CA GLN A 141 22.40 -23.68 13.52
C GLN A 141 21.13 -24.52 13.36
N ALA A 142 19.97 -23.90 13.15
CA ALA A 142 18.70 -24.59 12.95
C ALA A 142 18.73 -25.46 11.68
N LYS A 143 19.31 -24.95 10.59
CA LYS A 143 19.48 -25.75 9.35
C LYS A 143 20.31 -27.01 9.60
N ARG A 144 21.41 -26.91 10.31
CA ARG A 144 22.25 -28.07 10.66
C ARG A 144 21.53 -29.03 11.61
N HIS A 145 20.84 -28.50 12.61
CA HIS A 145 20.14 -29.28 13.62
C HIS A 145 19.05 -30.15 13.00
N PHE A 146 18.23 -29.56 12.08
CA PHE A 146 17.16 -30.27 11.38
C PHE A 146 17.60 -30.88 10.04
N ASN A 147 18.90 -30.90 9.73
CA ASN A 147 19.45 -31.45 8.49
C ASN A 147 18.80 -30.86 7.22
N LEU A 148 18.61 -29.53 7.18
CA LEU A 148 18.02 -28.82 6.07
C LEU A 148 19.08 -28.16 5.19
N PHE A 149 19.03 -28.41 3.88
CA PHE A 149 19.92 -27.77 2.92
C PHE A 149 19.56 -26.31 2.65
N ARG A 150 18.26 -25.97 2.71
CA ARG A 150 17.74 -24.62 2.50
C ARG A 150 16.54 -24.34 3.37
N ASP A 151 16.18 -23.06 3.47
CA ASP A 151 15.02 -22.60 4.21
C ASP A 151 13.73 -23.01 3.49
N PRO A 152 12.76 -23.67 4.16
CA PRO A 152 11.49 -24.09 3.55
C PRO A 152 10.59 -22.92 3.18
N PHE A 153 10.82 -21.73 3.74
CA PHE A 153 9.95 -20.57 3.63
C PHE A 153 10.45 -19.52 2.62
N VAL A 154 11.57 -19.75 1.97
CA VAL A 154 12.04 -18.88 0.88
C VAL A 154 11.01 -18.87 -0.25
N ASP A 155 10.71 -17.65 -0.76
CA ASP A 155 9.78 -17.46 -1.89
C ASP A 155 10.49 -17.77 -3.23
N ASP A 156 10.69 -19.03 -3.48
CA ASP A 156 11.31 -19.57 -4.69
C ASP A 156 10.34 -20.43 -5.52
N VAL A 157 9.08 -20.03 -5.56
CA VAL A 157 8.04 -20.73 -6.34
C VAL A 157 8.43 -20.78 -7.81
N GLN A 158 8.66 -21.97 -8.34
CA GLN A 158 9.09 -22.22 -9.72
C GLN A 158 7.96 -22.77 -10.61
N GLY A 159 6.91 -23.29 -9.99
CA GLY A 159 5.79 -23.87 -10.74
C GLY A 159 4.52 -24.02 -9.92
N PRO A 160 3.43 -24.45 -10.56
CA PRO A 160 2.13 -24.60 -9.90
C PRO A 160 2.14 -25.65 -8.78
N ASP A 161 2.98 -26.68 -8.88
CA ASP A 161 3.08 -27.75 -7.87
C ASP A 161 3.75 -27.27 -6.57
N ASP A 162 4.45 -26.14 -6.63
CA ASP A 162 5.05 -25.48 -5.47
C ASP A 162 4.06 -24.65 -4.66
N LEU A 163 2.86 -24.45 -5.20
CA LEU A 163 1.86 -23.60 -4.59
C LEU A 163 0.92 -24.40 -3.68
N PHE A 164 0.77 -23.92 -2.47
CA PHE A 164 -0.33 -24.39 -1.65
C PHE A 164 -1.63 -23.80 -2.17
N MET A 165 -2.61 -24.66 -2.41
CA MET A 165 -3.92 -24.27 -2.93
C MET A 165 -5.04 -24.77 -2.01
N SER A 166 -5.50 -23.92 -1.11
CA SER A 166 -6.76 -24.13 -0.38
C SER A 166 -7.97 -24.10 -1.33
N ALA A 167 -9.14 -24.45 -0.84
CA ALA A 167 -10.37 -24.33 -1.61
C ALA A 167 -10.62 -22.87 -2.06
N ASP A 168 -10.44 -21.93 -1.11
CA ASP A 168 -10.63 -20.49 -1.36
C ASP A 168 -9.59 -19.96 -2.35
N GLN A 169 -8.34 -20.36 -2.21
CA GLN A 169 -7.28 -19.96 -3.13
C GLN A 169 -7.52 -20.50 -4.55
N ARG A 170 -8.02 -21.74 -4.67
CA ARG A 170 -8.45 -22.29 -5.98
C ARG A 170 -9.59 -21.48 -6.58
N TYR A 171 -10.58 -21.10 -5.77
CA TYR A 171 -11.69 -20.26 -6.22
C TYR A 171 -11.22 -18.88 -6.71
N VAL A 172 -10.40 -18.20 -5.91
CA VAL A 172 -9.83 -16.88 -6.28
C VAL A 172 -9.00 -16.97 -7.55
N ARG A 173 -8.13 -17.98 -7.67
CA ARG A 173 -7.34 -18.23 -8.88
C ARG A 173 -8.21 -18.42 -10.10
N GLU A 174 -9.25 -19.25 -9.98
CA GLU A 174 -10.17 -19.52 -11.08
C GLU A 174 -10.97 -18.27 -11.47
N ALA A 175 -11.45 -17.48 -10.49
CA ALA A 175 -12.14 -16.22 -10.76
C ALA A 175 -11.27 -15.24 -11.54
N MET A 176 -9.99 -15.07 -11.13
CA MET A 176 -9.04 -14.22 -11.87
C MET A 176 -8.76 -14.75 -13.29
N PHE A 177 -8.63 -16.07 -13.43
CA PHE A 177 -8.41 -16.69 -14.73
C PHE A 177 -9.62 -16.53 -15.66
N GLN A 178 -10.84 -16.72 -15.15
CA GLN A 178 -12.07 -16.51 -15.92
C GLN A 178 -12.24 -15.03 -16.30
N ALA A 179 -11.83 -14.09 -15.44
CA ALA A 179 -11.81 -12.68 -15.79
C ALA A 179 -10.92 -12.38 -17.00
N ALA A 180 -9.77 -13.05 -17.09
CA ALA A 180 -8.89 -12.93 -18.26
C ALA A 180 -9.47 -13.62 -19.50
N LYS A 181 -10.13 -14.78 -19.33
CA LYS A 181 -10.64 -15.60 -20.42
C LYS A 181 -11.89 -15.06 -21.08
N SER A 182 -12.87 -14.62 -20.28
CA SER A 182 -14.23 -14.34 -20.79
C SER A 182 -14.49 -12.85 -21.03
N GLY A 183 -13.73 -11.96 -20.42
CA GLY A 183 -14.00 -10.52 -20.44
C GLY A 183 -15.21 -10.11 -19.57
N GLY A 184 -15.34 -8.83 -19.28
CA GLY A 184 -16.51 -8.24 -18.60
C GLY A 184 -16.65 -8.50 -17.10
N TRP A 185 -15.66 -9.10 -16.44
CA TRP A 185 -15.66 -9.31 -15.01
C TRP A 185 -15.16 -8.07 -14.26
N PHE A 186 -15.73 -7.84 -13.07
CA PHE A 186 -15.22 -6.84 -12.14
C PHE A 186 -15.11 -7.50 -10.76
N ILE A 187 -13.87 -7.81 -10.37
CA ILE A 187 -13.56 -8.62 -9.18
C ILE A 187 -12.64 -7.83 -8.25
N ALA A 188 -12.87 -7.94 -6.96
CA ALA A 188 -11.95 -7.49 -5.92
C ALA A 188 -11.46 -8.70 -5.12
N VAL A 189 -10.16 -8.97 -5.18
CA VAL A 189 -9.49 -9.98 -4.37
C VAL A 189 -8.97 -9.32 -3.10
N VAL A 190 -9.56 -9.68 -1.97
CA VAL A 190 -9.24 -9.11 -0.67
C VAL A 190 -8.58 -10.15 0.22
N GLY A 191 -7.53 -9.77 0.92
CA GLY A 191 -6.86 -10.62 1.89
C GLY A 191 -5.81 -9.85 2.68
N GLU A 192 -5.50 -10.30 3.88
CA GLU A 192 -4.47 -9.72 4.73
C GLU A 192 -3.08 -9.75 4.09
N SER A 193 -2.16 -8.95 4.62
CA SER A 193 -0.75 -9.02 4.22
C SER A 193 -0.23 -10.44 4.41
N GLY A 194 0.50 -10.96 3.41
CA GLY A 194 1.03 -12.33 3.46
C GLY A 194 0.01 -13.45 3.23
N SER A 195 -1.23 -13.15 2.81
CA SER A 195 -2.24 -14.18 2.46
C SER A 195 -1.99 -14.90 1.13
N GLY A 196 -0.99 -14.47 0.34
CA GLY A 196 -0.63 -15.09 -0.92
C GLY A 196 -1.24 -14.43 -2.18
N LYS A 197 -1.83 -13.22 -2.07
CA LYS A 197 -2.41 -12.48 -3.22
C LYS A 197 -1.47 -12.35 -4.41
N THR A 198 -0.26 -11.88 -4.17
CA THR A 198 0.75 -11.68 -5.22
C THR A 198 1.17 -13.00 -5.86
N THR A 199 1.24 -14.07 -5.09
CA THR A 199 1.56 -15.42 -5.57
C THR A 199 0.45 -15.93 -6.50
N LEU A 200 -0.83 -15.77 -6.12
CA LEU A 200 -1.97 -16.16 -6.95
C LEU A 200 -2.04 -15.33 -8.24
N ARG A 201 -1.74 -14.03 -8.19
CA ARG A 201 -1.66 -13.20 -9.39
C ARG A 201 -0.57 -13.69 -10.34
N ARG A 202 0.64 -13.95 -9.82
CA ARG A 202 1.76 -14.49 -10.62
C ARG A 202 1.39 -15.80 -11.28
N GLU A 203 0.79 -16.72 -10.53
CA GLU A 203 0.32 -18.01 -11.06
C GLU A 203 -0.76 -17.85 -12.13
N THR A 204 -1.71 -16.93 -11.93
CA THR A 204 -2.74 -16.66 -12.93
C THR A 204 -2.14 -16.15 -14.24
N ILE A 205 -1.18 -15.23 -14.17
CA ILE A 205 -0.48 -14.71 -15.35
C ILE A 205 0.33 -15.81 -16.05
N ASP A 206 1.04 -16.63 -15.29
CA ASP A 206 1.80 -17.77 -15.80
C ASP A 206 0.87 -18.79 -16.47
N ARG A 207 -0.28 -19.09 -15.87
CA ARG A 207 -1.29 -19.99 -16.43
C ARG A 207 -1.87 -19.46 -17.73
N ILE A 208 -2.15 -18.16 -17.84
CA ILE A 208 -2.57 -17.51 -19.10
C ILE A 208 -1.56 -17.81 -20.22
N GLY A 209 -0.27 -17.68 -19.91
CA GLY A 209 0.81 -17.99 -20.85
C GLY A 209 0.89 -19.47 -21.20
N ARG A 210 0.86 -20.36 -20.21
CA ARG A 210 0.93 -21.82 -20.40
C ARG A 210 -0.24 -22.39 -21.19
N GLU A 211 -1.43 -21.87 -20.96
CA GLU A 211 -2.65 -22.30 -21.69
C GLU A 211 -2.81 -21.55 -23.03
N HIS A 212 -1.85 -20.69 -23.41
CA HIS A 212 -1.88 -19.89 -24.64
C HIS A 212 -3.19 -19.09 -24.80
N LEU A 213 -3.74 -18.60 -23.68
CA LEU A 213 -4.95 -17.83 -23.71
C LEU A 213 -4.70 -16.49 -24.44
N PRO A 214 -5.52 -16.11 -25.45
CA PRO A 214 -5.36 -14.85 -26.16
C PRO A 214 -5.86 -13.67 -25.29
N ALA A 215 -5.20 -13.44 -24.14
CA ALA A 215 -5.55 -12.42 -23.17
C ALA A 215 -4.38 -11.46 -22.95
N VAL A 216 -4.66 -10.16 -23.03
CA VAL A 216 -3.71 -9.11 -22.69
C VAL A 216 -3.91 -8.73 -21.23
N VAL A 217 -2.88 -8.96 -20.42
CA VAL A 217 -2.87 -8.58 -18.99
C VAL A 217 -2.26 -7.20 -18.86
N ILE A 218 -3.07 -6.24 -18.44
CA ILE A 218 -2.71 -4.84 -18.30
C ILE A 218 -2.43 -4.54 -16.83
N GLN A 219 -1.23 -4.04 -16.53
CA GLN A 219 -0.80 -3.74 -15.16
C GLN A 219 -0.25 -2.30 -15.08
N PRO A 220 -1.02 -1.34 -14.53
CA PRO A 220 -0.52 0.01 -14.34
C PRO A 220 0.69 0.04 -13.40
N LYS A 221 1.85 0.43 -13.90
CA LYS A 221 3.09 0.57 -13.13
C LYS A 221 3.13 1.93 -12.47
N SER A 222 2.49 2.07 -11.32
CA SER A 222 2.57 3.27 -10.49
C SER A 222 3.20 2.92 -9.15
N PHE A 223 4.20 3.69 -8.71
CA PHE A 223 4.79 3.54 -7.36
C PHE A 223 3.85 4.07 -6.28
N ASP A 224 3.04 5.06 -6.60
CA ASP A 224 2.02 5.63 -5.71
C ASP A 224 0.63 5.35 -6.29
N LYS A 225 -0.08 4.42 -5.69
CA LYS A 225 -1.44 4.06 -6.10
C LYS A 225 -2.47 5.14 -5.74
N THR A 226 -2.20 5.96 -4.73
CA THR A 226 -3.08 7.08 -4.36
C THR A 226 -3.12 8.13 -5.48
N ALA A 227 -2.03 8.27 -6.23
CA ALA A 227 -1.90 9.16 -7.38
C ALA A 227 -2.40 8.55 -8.70
N LEU A 228 -2.85 7.28 -8.73
CA LEU A 228 -3.34 6.63 -9.94
C LEU A 228 -4.64 7.28 -10.41
N LYS A 229 -4.59 7.91 -11.59
CA LYS A 229 -5.73 8.59 -12.24
C LYS A 229 -6.13 7.87 -13.52
N SER A 230 -7.29 8.22 -14.06
CA SER A 230 -7.80 7.67 -15.33
C SER A 230 -6.80 7.78 -16.49
N ALA A 231 -6.05 8.87 -16.59
CA ALA A 231 -5.02 9.03 -17.61
C ALA A 231 -3.92 7.97 -17.51
N HIS A 232 -3.45 7.65 -16.29
CA HIS A 232 -2.43 6.63 -16.08
C HIS A 232 -2.93 5.24 -16.49
N ILE A 233 -4.20 4.94 -16.22
CA ILE A 233 -4.84 3.68 -16.66
C ILE A 233 -4.94 3.63 -18.19
N CYS A 234 -5.35 4.72 -18.84
CA CYS A 234 -5.38 4.82 -20.29
C CYS A 234 -4.00 4.57 -20.91
N HIS A 235 -2.95 5.18 -20.33
CA HIS A 235 -1.57 4.99 -20.80
C HIS A 235 -1.12 3.54 -20.65
N ALA A 236 -1.45 2.89 -19.52
CA ALA A 236 -1.14 1.47 -19.32
C ALA A 236 -1.85 0.57 -20.35
N ILE A 237 -3.15 0.83 -20.59
CA ILE A 237 -3.91 0.07 -21.59
C ILE A 237 -3.27 0.22 -22.98
N LEU A 238 -2.94 1.44 -23.41
CA LEU A 238 -2.32 1.65 -24.72
C LEU A 238 -0.94 1.02 -24.81
N ALA A 239 -0.13 1.11 -23.75
CA ALA A 239 1.21 0.52 -23.73
C ALA A 239 1.18 -1.01 -23.93
N ASP A 240 0.18 -1.69 -23.38
CA ASP A 240 0.08 -3.14 -23.44
C ASP A 240 -0.73 -3.63 -24.67
N VAL A 241 -1.75 -2.86 -25.13
CA VAL A 241 -2.63 -3.26 -26.25
C VAL A 241 -2.10 -2.76 -27.61
N LYS A 242 -1.53 -1.55 -27.64
CA LYS A 242 -1.02 -0.89 -28.87
C LYS A 242 0.34 -0.19 -28.60
N PRO A 243 1.41 -0.94 -28.32
CA PRO A 243 2.69 -0.39 -27.86
C PRO A 243 3.34 0.62 -28.84
N ASN A 244 2.98 0.57 -30.13
CA ASN A 244 3.51 1.46 -31.14
C ASN A 244 2.71 2.76 -31.32
N GLU A 245 1.60 2.93 -30.61
CA GLU A 245 0.78 4.13 -30.68
C GLU A 245 1.18 5.15 -29.60
N HIS A 246 1.37 6.41 -30.03
CA HIS A 246 1.63 7.50 -29.08
C HIS A 246 0.31 7.97 -28.43
N PRO A 247 0.26 8.04 -27.08
CA PRO A 247 -0.94 8.51 -26.37
C PRO A 247 -1.29 9.96 -26.73
N LYS A 248 -2.58 10.23 -26.96
CA LYS A 248 -3.10 11.57 -27.20
C LYS A 248 -3.01 12.43 -25.94
N ARG A 249 -2.83 13.74 -26.10
CA ARG A 249 -2.64 14.67 -24.97
C ARG A 249 -3.93 15.00 -24.22
N SER A 250 -5.05 15.18 -24.94
CA SER A 250 -6.33 15.46 -24.27
C SER A 250 -6.94 14.18 -23.73
N LEU A 251 -7.52 14.23 -22.52
CA LEU A 251 -8.11 13.06 -21.86
C LEU A 251 -9.26 12.47 -22.69
N GLU A 252 -10.05 13.30 -23.36
CA GLU A 252 -11.13 12.85 -24.24
C GLU A 252 -10.60 12.08 -25.46
N ALA A 253 -9.61 12.63 -26.15
CA ALA A 253 -8.99 11.96 -27.30
C ALA A 253 -8.27 10.67 -26.87
N LEU A 254 -7.66 10.68 -25.69
CA LEU A 254 -7.03 9.50 -25.09
C LEU A 254 -8.05 8.41 -24.76
N ALA A 255 -9.21 8.76 -24.20
CA ALA A 255 -10.27 7.81 -23.92
C ALA A 255 -10.82 7.15 -25.19
N ARG A 256 -11.08 7.94 -26.25
CA ARG A 256 -11.48 7.42 -27.57
C ARG A 256 -10.42 6.53 -28.19
N GLN A 257 -9.14 6.88 -28.03
CA GLN A 257 -8.02 6.06 -28.50
C GLN A 257 -7.97 4.71 -27.80
N VAL A 258 -8.16 4.67 -26.46
CA VAL A 258 -8.24 3.45 -25.66
C VAL A 258 -9.41 2.58 -26.13
N GLU A 259 -10.61 3.16 -26.25
CA GLU A 259 -11.79 2.42 -26.68
C GLU A 259 -11.58 1.80 -28.08
N LYS A 260 -11.03 2.56 -29.02
CA LYS A 260 -10.69 2.06 -30.35
C LYS A 260 -9.67 0.93 -30.29
N ALA A 261 -8.59 1.09 -29.49
CA ALA A 261 -7.56 0.07 -29.35
C ALA A 261 -8.09 -1.23 -28.78
N LEU A 262 -8.91 -1.16 -27.73
CA LEU A 262 -9.56 -2.32 -27.11
C LEU A 262 -10.53 -3.00 -28.09
N THR A 263 -11.34 -2.23 -28.83
CA THR A 263 -12.28 -2.74 -29.84
C THR A 263 -11.56 -3.49 -30.97
N GLU A 264 -10.51 -2.89 -31.55
CA GLU A 264 -9.72 -3.53 -32.60
C GLU A 264 -9.05 -4.81 -32.12
N SER A 265 -8.46 -4.79 -30.94
CA SER A 265 -7.83 -5.94 -30.31
C SER A 265 -8.85 -7.05 -29.98
N SER A 266 -10.03 -6.66 -29.48
CA SER A 266 -11.13 -7.62 -29.20
C SER A 266 -11.66 -8.29 -30.48
N ARG A 267 -11.77 -7.52 -31.57
CA ARG A 267 -12.19 -8.05 -32.89
C ARG A 267 -11.15 -8.99 -33.50
N SER A 268 -9.88 -8.83 -33.15
CA SER A 268 -8.82 -9.80 -33.51
C SER A 268 -8.77 -11.04 -32.60
N GLY A 269 -9.73 -11.20 -31.70
CA GLY A 269 -9.90 -12.38 -30.86
C GLY A 269 -9.25 -12.32 -29.49
N GLN A 270 -8.68 -11.16 -29.11
CA GLN A 270 -8.07 -11.00 -27.79
C GLN A 270 -9.09 -10.57 -26.72
N THR A 271 -8.82 -10.96 -25.49
CA THR A 271 -9.49 -10.46 -24.29
C THR A 271 -8.54 -9.55 -23.50
N HIS A 272 -9.10 -8.71 -22.65
CA HIS A 272 -8.27 -7.76 -21.88
C HIS A 272 -8.66 -7.82 -20.40
N VAL A 273 -7.65 -7.87 -19.54
CA VAL A 273 -7.83 -7.81 -18.08
C VAL A 273 -6.90 -6.78 -17.48
N LEU A 274 -7.48 -5.81 -16.78
CA LEU A 274 -6.77 -4.79 -16.00
C LEU A 274 -6.60 -5.32 -14.58
N MET A 275 -5.36 -5.58 -14.15
CA MET A 275 -5.03 -6.01 -12.80
C MET A 275 -4.34 -4.89 -12.03
N ILE A 276 -4.90 -4.49 -10.90
CA ILE A 276 -4.36 -3.43 -10.03
C ILE A 276 -4.06 -4.01 -8.66
N GLU A 277 -2.77 -4.09 -8.32
CA GLU A 277 -2.31 -4.45 -6.97
C GLU A 277 -2.35 -3.24 -6.04
N GLU A 278 -2.39 -3.50 -4.73
CA GLU A 278 -2.51 -2.50 -3.67
C GLU A 278 -3.72 -1.57 -3.91
N ALA A 279 -4.82 -2.15 -4.40
CA ALA A 279 -6.02 -1.40 -4.76
C ALA A 279 -6.71 -0.73 -3.55
N HIS A 280 -6.34 -1.13 -2.32
CA HIS A 280 -6.79 -0.46 -1.10
C HIS A 280 -6.27 0.99 -0.99
N ASP A 281 -5.19 1.34 -1.69
CA ASP A 281 -4.69 2.72 -1.75
C ASP A 281 -5.43 3.60 -2.79
N LEU A 282 -6.20 3.00 -3.69
CA LEU A 282 -6.95 3.76 -4.69
C LEU A 282 -7.90 4.76 -4.05
N SER A 283 -7.97 5.96 -4.62
CA SER A 283 -8.99 6.93 -4.23
C SER A 283 -10.39 6.47 -4.65
N VAL A 284 -11.43 6.89 -3.92
CA VAL A 284 -12.84 6.63 -4.30
C VAL A 284 -13.14 7.18 -5.69
N GLN A 285 -12.53 8.30 -6.07
CA GLN A 285 -12.67 8.88 -7.40
C GLN A 285 -12.08 7.96 -8.49
N THR A 286 -10.95 7.30 -8.21
CA THR A 286 -10.37 6.33 -9.14
C THR A 286 -11.28 5.11 -9.31
N LEU A 287 -11.87 4.61 -8.22
CA LEU A 287 -12.87 3.52 -8.29
C LEU A 287 -14.06 3.89 -9.19
N LYS A 288 -14.55 5.12 -9.12
CA LYS A 288 -15.62 5.61 -10.03
C LYS A 288 -15.19 5.63 -11.50
N TYR A 289 -13.92 5.95 -11.78
CA TYR A 289 -13.41 5.89 -13.15
C TYR A 289 -13.29 4.45 -13.66
N LEU A 290 -12.94 3.50 -12.81
CA LEU A 290 -12.85 2.09 -13.18
C LEU A 290 -14.18 1.55 -13.70
N LYS A 291 -15.31 2.01 -13.16
CA LYS A 291 -16.63 1.68 -13.71
C LYS A 291 -16.73 2.03 -15.20
N ARG A 292 -16.29 3.24 -15.58
CA ARG A 292 -16.37 3.71 -16.98
C ARG A 292 -15.50 2.85 -17.90
N PHE A 293 -14.34 2.41 -17.46
CA PHE A 293 -13.51 1.47 -18.21
C PHE A 293 -14.18 0.11 -18.36
N TRP A 294 -14.81 -0.39 -17.29
CA TRP A 294 -15.54 -1.65 -17.32
C TRP A 294 -16.81 -1.59 -18.20
N GLU A 295 -17.42 -0.41 -18.35
CA GLU A 295 -18.61 -0.19 -19.18
C GLU A 295 -18.32 -0.15 -20.67
N MET A 296 -17.03 -0.06 -21.10
CA MET A 296 -16.66 -0.09 -22.52
C MET A 296 -17.09 -1.42 -23.16
N GLU A 297 -17.78 -1.29 -24.31
CA GLU A 297 -18.34 -2.48 -25.01
C GLU A 297 -18.30 -2.32 -26.53
N ASP A 298 -18.25 -3.44 -27.23
CA ASP A 298 -18.45 -3.54 -28.68
C ASP A 298 -19.69 -4.41 -28.93
N GLY A 299 -20.82 -3.77 -29.20
CA GLY A 299 -22.13 -4.40 -29.19
C GLY A 299 -22.51 -4.89 -27.79
N PHE A 300 -22.69 -6.22 -27.62
CA PHE A 300 -22.99 -6.82 -26.32
C PHE A 300 -21.75 -7.36 -25.59
N LYS A 301 -20.56 -7.25 -26.18
CA LYS A 301 -19.33 -7.76 -25.61
C LYS A 301 -18.60 -6.68 -24.82
N LYS A 302 -18.35 -6.96 -23.54
CA LYS A 302 -17.47 -6.12 -22.72
C LYS A 302 -16.03 -6.23 -23.21
N LEU A 303 -15.35 -5.07 -23.28
CA LEU A 303 -13.99 -4.98 -23.80
C LEU A 303 -12.92 -5.22 -22.74
N LEU A 304 -13.25 -5.03 -21.46
CA LEU A 304 -12.28 -5.06 -20.38
C LEU A 304 -12.85 -5.76 -19.14
N SER A 305 -12.07 -6.67 -18.56
CA SER A 305 -12.26 -7.13 -17.19
C SER A 305 -11.38 -6.33 -16.23
N ILE A 306 -11.80 -6.19 -14.99
CA ILE A 306 -11.05 -5.49 -13.94
C ILE A 306 -10.89 -6.43 -12.75
N VAL A 307 -9.65 -6.58 -12.29
CA VAL A 307 -9.27 -7.33 -11.09
C VAL A 307 -8.53 -6.38 -10.15
N LEU A 308 -9.16 -6.06 -9.04
CA LEU A 308 -8.56 -5.29 -7.95
C LEU A 308 -7.98 -6.26 -6.91
N ILE A 309 -6.76 -6.04 -6.49
CA ILE A 309 -6.10 -6.89 -5.49
C ILE A 309 -5.67 -5.98 -4.35
N GLY A 310 -6.12 -6.25 -3.12
CA GLY A 310 -5.84 -5.36 -2.00
C GLY A 310 -5.97 -6.02 -0.63
N GLN A 311 -5.72 -5.22 0.40
CA GLN A 311 -5.88 -5.59 1.80
C GLN A 311 -7.34 -5.35 2.24
N PRO A 312 -7.73 -5.74 3.48
CA PRO A 312 -9.11 -5.58 3.96
C PRO A 312 -9.68 -4.16 3.87
N GLU A 313 -8.84 -3.13 3.86
CA GLU A 313 -9.25 -1.75 3.63
C GLU A 313 -9.91 -1.54 2.26
N LEU A 314 -9.62 -2.41 1.29
CA LEU A 314 -10.33 -2.41 0.00
C LEU A 314 -11.79 -2.83 0.19
N ASP A 315 -12.07 -3.84 1.01
CA ASP A 315 -13.43 -4.27 1.34
C ASP A 315 -14.22 -3.15 2.05
N GLU A 316 -13.56 -2.40 2.93
CA GLU A 316 -14.15 -1.21 3.54
C GLU A 316 -14.51 -0.12 2.52
N LYS A 317 -13.69 0.07 1.49
CA LYS A 317 -13.96 1.01 0.38
C LYS A 317 -15.06 0.53 -0.55
N LEU A 318 -15.32 -0.77 -0.57
CA LEU A 318 -16.40 -1.40 -1.32
C LEU A 318 -17.68 -1.60 -0.47
N ASP A 319 -17.77 -1.02 0.72
CA ASP A 319 -19.01 -0.98 1.52
C ASP A 319 -19.89 0.20 1.08
N GLU A 320 -21.05 -0.11 0.49
CA GLU A 320 -22.04 0.87 0.03
C GLU A 320 -22.52 1.81 1.14
N ARG A 321 -22.54 1.36 2.39
CA ARG A 321 -22.95 2.15 3.55
C ARG A 321 -21.96 3.25 3.89
N ARG A 322 -20.68 3.02 3.64
CA ARG A 322 -19.60 3.99 3.88
C ARG A 322 -19.36 4.91 2.69
N TYR A 323 -19.50 4.38 1.47
CA TYR A 323 -19.16 5.07 0.22
C TYR A 323 -20.33 5.04 -0.76
N PHE A 324 -21.46 5.61 -0.34
CA PHE A 324 -22.67 5.70 -1.15
C PHE A 324 -22.45 6.29 -2.56
N GLU A 325 -21.51 7.20 -2.69
CA GLU A 325 -21.13 7.81 -3.96
C GLU A 325 -20.48 6.84 -4.97
N ALA A 326 -19.97 5.69 -4.50
CA ALA A 326 -19.37 4.63 -5.32
C ALA A 326 -20.29 3.41 -5.48
N ARG A 327 -21.55 3.47 -5.01
CA ARG A 327 -22.51 2.35 -4.99
C ARG A 327 -22.63 1.59 -6.31
N GLU A 328 -22.55 2.31 -7.43
CA GLU A 328 -22.70 1.70 -8.75
C GLU A 328 -21.53 0.81 -9.12
N VAL A 329 -20.32 1.14 -8.67
CA VAL A 329 -19.12 0.29 -8.78
C VAL A 329 -19.25 -0.90 -7.85
N ILE A 330 -19.62 -0.62 -6.59
CA ILE A 330 -19.68 -1.62 -5.51
C ILE A 330 -20.64 -2.74 -5.87
N ARG A 331 -21.83 -2.40 -6.40
CA ARG A 331 -22.84 -3.40 -6.80
C ARG A 331 -22.45 -4.29 -7.98
N ARG A 332 -21.44 -3.89 -8.75
CA ARG A 332 -20.94 -4.63 -9.93
C ARG A 332 -19.65 -5.36 -9.67
N CYS A 333 -19.02 -5.08 -8.53
CA CYS A 333 -17.76 -5.69 -8.12
C CYS A 333 -18.05 -6.92 -7.26
N GLU A 334 -17.61 -8.08 -7.74
CA GLU A 334 -17.63 -9.31 -6.94
C GLU A 334 -16.44 -9.32 -6.01
N VAL A 335 -16.70 -9.40 -4.70
CA VAL A 335 -15.63 -9.43 -3.69
C VAL A 335 -15.35 -10.87 -3.30
N VAL A 336 -14.15 -11.34 -3.60
CA VAL A 336 -13.64 -12.64 -3.21
C VAL A 336 -12.55 -12.49 -2.16
N ARG A 337 -12.61 -13.31 -1.09
CA ARG A 337 -11.72 -13.16 0.05
C ARG A 337 -10.79 -14.36 0.19
N LEU A 338 -9.53 -14.07 0.50
CA LEU A 338 -8.56 -15.08 0.91
C LEU A 338 -8.63 -15.23 2.43
N LEU A 339 -9.06 -16.41 2.85
CA LEU A 339 -9.21 -16.76 4.25
C LEU A 339 -7.88 -17.25 4.85
N PRO A 340 -7.74 -17.21 6.20
CA PRO A 340 -6.60 -17.78 6.89
C PRO A 340 -6.54 -19.30 6.69
N LEU A 341 -5.35 -19.87 6.93
CA LEU A 341 -5.11 -21.33 6.73
C LEU A 341 -5.87 -22.21 7.71
N ASP A 342 -6.03 -21.75 8.96
CA ASP A 342 -6.73 -22.46 10.04
C ASP A 342 -6.45 -23.99 10.07
N ASN A 343 -7.43 -24.80 9.71
CA ASN A 343 -7.29 -26.26 9.70
C ASN A 343 -6.29 -26.79 8.65
N GLN A 344 -5.88 -25.95 7.69
CA GLN A 344 -4.99 -26.34 6.60
C GLN A 344 -3.51 -26.02 6.89
N VAL A 345 -3.18 -25.50 8.08
CA VAL A 345 -1.79 -25.18 8.48
C VAL A 345 -0.88 -26.40 8.32
N GLY A 346 -1.36 -27.60 8.73
CA GLY A 346 -0.58 -28.84 8.59
C GLY A 346 -0.23 -29.18 7.14
N ASP A 347 -1.23 -29.13 6.26
CA ASP A 347 -1.04 -29.42 4.82
C ASP A 347 -0.13 -28.39 4.14
N TYR A 348 -0.29 -27.13 4.54
CA TYR A 348 0.56 -26.04 4.09
C TYR A 348 2.03 -26.28 4.46
N LEU A 349 2.30 -26.59 5.72
CA LEU A 349 3.66 -26.87 6.21
C LEU A 349 4.21 -28.13 5.57
N ALA A 350 3.44 -29.21 5.43
CA ALA A 350 3.86 -30.41 4.73
C ALA A 350 4.32 -30.14 3.29
N LEU A 351 3.60 -29.29 2.57
CA LEU A 351 4.02 -28.88 1.22
C LEU A 351 5.35 -28.11 1.26
N LYS A 352 5.48 -27.12 2.17
CA LYS A 352 6.69 -26.29 2.28
C LYS A 352 7.94 -27.13 2.55
N PHE A 353 7.88 -28.06 3.49
CA PHE A 353 9.01 -28.94 3.80
C PHE A 353 9.27 -29.96 2.70
N ARG A 354 8.23 -30.54 2.09
CA ARG A 354 8.39 -31.47 0.95
C ARG A 354 9.11 -30.84 -0.25
N ARG A 355 8.88 -29.55 -0.53
CA ARG A 355 9.59 -28.82 -1.60
C ARG A 355 11.10 -28.80 -1.45
N ILE A 356 11.60 -28.87 -0.22
CA ILE A 356 13.04 -28.92 0.07
C ILE A 356 13.54 -30.34 0.34
N GLY A 357 12.71 -31.36 0.09
CA GLY A 357 13.06 -32.76 0.33
C GLY A 357 13.06 -33.19 1.79
N ALA A 358 12.40 -32.40 2.67
CA ALA A 358 12.30 -32.69 4.10
C ALA A 358 10.91 -33.20 4.47
N ASP A 359 10.83 -34.08 5.48
CA ASP A 359 9.58 -34.52 6.07
C ASP A 359 9.24 -33.66 7.29
N VAL A 360 8.12 -32.99 7.25
CA VAL A 360 7.62 -32.13 8.33
C VAL A 360 7.49 -32.89 9.64
N SER A 361 7.14 -34.18 9.62
CA SER A 361 6.96 -35.04 10.82
C SER A 361 8.25 -35.27 11.59
N GLN A 362 9.41 -35.13 10.95
CA GLN A 362 10.72 -35.24 11.59
C GLN A 362 11.12 -33.95 12.33
N ILE A 363 10.49 -32.83 11.98
CA ILE A 363 10.83 -31.49 12.45
C ILE A 363 9.79 -30.95 13.43
N LEU A 364 8.50 -31.11 13.11
CA LEU A 364 7.38 -30.65 13.92
C LEU A 364 6.68 -31.83 14.57
N ASP A 365 6.41 -31.69 15.86
CA ASP A 365 5.49 -32.60 16.56
C ASP A 365 4.03 -32.26 16.14
N PRO A 366 3.10 -33.23 16.04
CA PRO A 366 1.69 -32.95 15.76
C PRO A 366 1.09 -31.91 16.71
N SER A 367 1.48 -31.91 17.98
CA SER A 367 1.02 -30.92 18.98
C SER A 367 1.46 -29.49 18.65
N ALA A 368 2.59 -29.33 17.93
CA ALA A 368 3.06 -28.01 17.50
C ALA A 368 2.12 -27.39 16.46
N ILE A 369 1.57 -28.19 15.52
CA ILE A 369 0.63 -27.72 14.52
C ILE A 369 -0.65 -27.19 15.17
N ASP A 370 -1.16 -27.91 16.17
CA ASP A 370 -2.34 -27.47 16.94
C ASP A 370 -2.04 -26.22 17.78
N ALA A 371 -0.83 -26.13 18.33
CA ALA A 371 -0.38 -24.93 19.05
C ALA A 371 -0.28 -23.71 18.14
N VAL A 372 0.14 -23.86 16.87
CA VAL A 372 0.12 -22.77 15.88
C VAL A 372 -1.29 -22.27 15.65
N ARG A 373 -2.26 -23.15 15.46
CA ARG A 373 -3.67 -22.76 15.24
C ARG A 373 -4.26 -21.98 16.41
N MET A 374 -3.86 -22.33 17.64
CA MET A 374 -4.37 -21.74 18.87
C MET A 374 -3.49 -20.61 19.42
N HIS A 375 -2.44 -20.23 18.71
CA HIS A 375 -1.49 -19.27 19.22
C HIS A 375 -2.12 -17.88 19.37
N PRO A 376 -2.03 -17.25 20.58
CA PRO A 376 -2.70 -15.98 20.88
C PRO A 376 -2.29 -14.85 19.90
N LYS A 377 -1.02 -14.86 19.46
CA LYS A 377 -0.51 -13.91 18.49
C LYS A 377 -1.09 -14.12 17.07
N LEU A 378 -1.72 -15.24 16.79
CA LEU A 378 -2.40 -15.53 15.52
C LEU A 378 -3.91 -15.32 15.59
N SER A 379 -4.38 -14.61 16.59
CA SER A 379 -5.80 -14.25 16.74
C SER A 379 -5.94 -12.79 17.13
N ARG A 380 -6.97 -12.14 16.61
CA ARG A 380 -7.26 -10.72 16.88
C ARG A 380 -8.72 -10.56 17.28
N ALA A 381 -8.94 -9.93 18.42
CA ALA A 381 -10.29 -9.54 18.82
C ALA A 381 -10.72 -8.31 18.02
N VAL A 382 -11.83 -8.41 17.29
CA VAL A 382 -12.44 -7.31 16.55
C VAL A 382 -13.84 -7.09 17.05
N ARG A 383 -14.22 -5.84 17.25
CA ARG A 383 -15.59 -5.49 17.65
C ARG A 383 -16.53 -5.62 16.44
N GLY A 384 -17.16 -6.79 16.33
CA GLY A 384 -18.16 -7.09 15.31
C GLY A 384 -19.54 -6.50 15.64
N LYS A 385 -20.52 -6.72 14.75
CA LYS A 385 -21.91 -6.26 14.94
C LYS A 385 -22.62 -6.95 16.09
N SER A 386 -22.18 -8.16 16.47
CA SER A 386 -22.78 -9.01 17.51
C SER A 386 -21.97 -9.09 18.80
N GLY A 387 -20.85 -8.36 18.90
CA GLY A 387 -19.93 -8.42 20.03
C GLY A 387 -18.46 -8.50 19.61
N ASN A 388 -17.59 -8.96 20.52
CA ASN A 388 -16.21 -9.21 20.19
C ASN A 388 -16.09 -10.53 19.41
N GLU A 389 -15.65 -10.45 18.17
CA GLU A 389 -15.32 -11.59 17.32
C GLU A 389 -13.80 -11.79 17.34
N VAL A 390 -13.35 -13.05 17.40
CA VAL A 390 -11.94 -13.41 17.30
C VAL A 390 -11.67 -13.79 15.84
N ILE A 391 -10.83 -13.02 15.18
CA ILE A 391 -10.41 -13.29 13.81
C ILE A 391 -9.07 -14.01 13.85
N SER A 392 -8.96 -15.11 13.10
CA SER A 392 -7.71 -15.83 12.89
C SER A 392 -6.76 -15.04 11.97
N LEU A 393 -5.48 -15.07 12.29
CA LEU A 393 -4.38 -14.48 11.50
C LEU A 393 -3.41 -15.55 10.99
N THR A 394 -3.84 -16.81 10.89
CA THR A 394 -3.03 -17.93 10.41
C THR A 394 -2.75 -17.85 8.90
N TYR A 395 -2.28 -16.69 8.44
CA TYR A 395 -1.88 -16.50 7.04
C TYR A 395 -0.47 -17.04 6.79
N PRO A 396 -0.14 -17.44 5.56
CA PRO A 396 1.15 -18.05 5.19
C PRO A 396 2.37 -17.31 5.75
N LEU A 397 2.42 -15.99 5.62
CA LEU A 397 3.57 -15.19 6.08
C LEU A 397 3.75 -15.28 7.59
N VAL A 398 2.66 -15.17 8.34
CA VAL A 398 2.68 -15.17 9.81
C VAL A 398 3.03 -16.57 10.34
N VAL A 399 2.46 -17.60 9.72
CA VAL A 399 2.80 -19.01 10.06
C VAL A 399 4.28 -19.30 9.77
N ASN A 400 4.81 -18.84 8.64
CA ASN A 400 6.21 -19.00 8.29
C ASN A 400 7.14 -18.36 9.35
N ALA A 401 6.85 -17.11 9.73
CA ALA A 401 7.64 -16.38 10.72
C ALA A 401 7.62 -17.09 12.08
N LEU A 402 6.44 -17.53 12.54
CA LEU A 402 6.30 -18.26 13.82
C LEU A 402 7.06 -19.58 13.81
N ILE A 403 6.93 -20.38 12.75
CA ILE A 403 7.65 -21.67 12.64
C ILE A 403 9.17 -21.46 12.53
N THR A 404 9.63 -20.48 11.76
CA THR A 404 11.05 -20.15 11.68
C THR A 404 11.62 -19.82 13.05
N LYS A 405 10.95 -18.98 13.80
CA LYS A 405 11.36 -18.61 15.16
C LYS A 405 11.38 -19.81 16.10
N ALA A 406 10.32 -20.63 16.06
CA ALA A 406 10.26 -21.85 16.86
C ALA A 406 11.35 -22.88 16.52
N MET A 407 11.72 -22.99 15.23
CA MET A 407 12.83 -23.85 14.80
C MET A 407 14.20 -23.32 15.29
N ASN A 408 14.39 -22.00 15.29
CA ASN A 408 15.59 -21.39 15.82
C ASN A 408 15.72 -21.66 17.33
N GLU A 409 14.63 -21.49 18.09
CA GLU A 409 14.59 -21.79 19.53
C GLU A 409 14.82 -23.28 19.83
N ALA A 410 14.16 -24.17 19.08
CA ALA A 410 14.36 -25.61 19.22
C ALA A 410 15.83 -26.00 19.02
N ALA A 411 16.48 -25.44 18.01
CA ALA A 411 17.90 -25.71 17.72
C ALA A 411 18.82 -25.11 18.79
N LEU A 412 18.49 -23.96 19.36
CA LEU A 412 19.24 -23.35 20.45
C LEU A 412 19.25 -24.23 21.70
N HIS A 413 18.08 -24.82 22.01
CA HIS A 413 17.92 -25.71 23.16
C HIS A 413 18.22 -27.19 22.87
N GLY A 414 18.63 -27.54 21.66
CA GLY A 414 18.92 -28.92 21.26
C GLY A 414 17.70 -29.85 21.26
N ALA A 415 16.48 -29.28 21.15
CA ALA A 415 15.24 -30.06 21.11
C ALA A 415 15.12 -30.83 19.79
N PRO A 416 14.85 -32.16 19.81
CA PRO A 416 14.85 -32.98 18.58
C PRO A 416 13.73 -32.61 17.61
N LYS A 417 12.63 -32.02 18.11
CA LYS A 417 11.49 -31.51 17.33
C LYS A 417 10.95 -30.24 17.95
N VAL A 418 10.27 -29.46 17.14
CA VAL A 418 9.48 -28.32 17.60
C VAL A 418 8.21 -28.86 18.26
N THR A 419 7.98 -28.58 19.54
CA THR A 419 6.82 -29.00 20.32
C THR A 419 5.85 -27.84 20.54
N ALA A 420 4.65 -28.16 21.07
CA ALA A 420 3.67 -27.13 21.44
C ALA A 420 4.20 -26.11 22.46
N ASP A 421 5.07 -26.55 23.37
CA ASP A 421 5.62 -25.65 24.40
C ASP A 421 6.59 -24.64 23.81
N ILE A 422 7.40 -25.04 22.82
CA ILE A 422 8.29 -24.14 22.09
C ILE A 422 7.45 -23.10 21.30
N ILE A 423 6.39 -23.55 20.61
CA ILE A 423 5.47 -22.63 19.88
C ILE A 423 4.83 -21.61 20.83
N LYS A 424 4.41 -22.02 22.02
CA LYS A 424 3.79 -21.10 23.00
C LYS A 424 4.78 -20.10 23.59
N GLY A 425 6.06 -20.46 23.65
CA GLY A 425 7.14 -19.61 24.18
C GLY A 425 7.68 -18.56 23.23
N VAL A 426 7.30 -18.62 21.96
CA VAL A 426 7.80 -17.77 20.87
C VAL A 426 6.81 -16.66 20.51
#